data_fb54936181d0a70b521d03573540c5cc
#
_entry.id   fb54936181d0a70b521d03573540c5cc
#
_cell.length_a   1.000
_cell.length_b   1.000
_cell.length_c   1.000
_cell.angle_alpha   90.00
_cell.angle_beta   90.00
_cell.angle_gamma   90.00
#
_symmetry.space_group_name_H-M   'P 1'
#
loop_
_entity.id
_entity.type
_entity.pdbx_description
1 polymer ?
#
loop_
_entity_poly.entity_id
_entity_poly.type
_entity_poly.pdbx_seq_one_letter_code
_entity_poly.pdbx_strand_id
1 'polypeptide(L)'
;MKKNVFHFVLCSLIRTFVAVMEYTVNCNGRLLSLEAPQVMGILNVTPDSFYADSRKQTEREVAERAVQILEEGGSIIDVGACSTRPGSEPVSEAEEADRLRRALTIVRREVPEALVSVDTFRPNIARMVVEDFGAAIINDVGAPANVQHSAGNAQHSMFRMVSRLHVPYIYMSRGATMREVLLDCAKVVDYLRSMGQKDIIIDPGFGFGKTLEQNYEVMAALEQMQMLKLPILVGISRKSMIFSLLETEAAQTLNGTTALNTIALLKGASILRVHDVREAVECIRITKALKGR
;
A
#
# COMPACT_ATOMS: atom_id res chain seq x y z
N MET A 1 6.04 15.93 -52.60
CA MET A 1 6.31 16.51 -51.27
C MET A 1 5.08 16.60 -50.34
N LYS A 2 4.16 15.63 -50.30
CA LYS A 2 2.95 15.68 -49.41
C LYS A 2 2.78 14.45 -48.50
N LYS A 3 3.73 13.50 -48.46
CA LYS A 3 3.61 12.29 -47.63
C LYS A 3 4.29 12.39 -46.23
N ASN A 4 5.17 13.36 -46.01
CA ASN A 4 5.93 13.44 -44.75
C ASN A 4 5.27 14.29 -43.63
N VAL A 5 4.24 15.07 -43.95
CA VAL A 5 3.56 15.92 -42.93
C VAL A 5 2.55 15.11 -42.13
N PHE A 6 1.92 14.11 -42.76
CA PHE A 6 0.93 13.27 -42.06
C PHE A 6 1.56 12.32 -41.03
N HIS A 7 2.80 11.86 -41.26
CA HIS A 7 3.52 11.00 -40.30
C HIS A 7 3.99 11.75 -39.07
N PHE A 8 4.34 13.03 -39.20
CA PHE A 8 4.78 13.88 -38.08
C PHE A 8 3.62 14.33 -37.19
N VAL A 9 2.44 14.56 -37.74
CA VAL A 9 1.23 14.91 -36.98
C VAL A 9 0.67 13.70 -36.26
N LEU A 10 0.73 12.50 -36.82
CA LEU A 10 0.28 11.27 -36.15
C LEU A 10 1.21 10.86 -35.03
N CYS A 11 2.53 11.02 -35.15
CA CYS A 11 3.48 10.80 -34.05
C CYS A 11 3.37 11.84 -32.91
N SER A 12 2.93 13.06 -33.23
CA SER A 12 2.70 14.12 -32.24
C SER A 12 1.39 13.92 -31.45
N LEU A 13 0.40 13.28 -32.05
CA LEU A 13 -0.90 12.98 -31.42
C LEU A 13 -0.88 11.70 -30.55
N ILE A 14 0.12 10.82 -30.72
CA ILE A 14 0.31 9.61 -29.92
C ILE A 14 1.18 9.88 -28.67
N ARG A 15 1.75 11.06 -28.53
CA ARG A 15 2.10 11.58 -27.18
C ARG A 15 0.80 11.95 -26.48
N THR A 16 0.01 10.93 -26.17
CA THR A 16 -1.04 11.06 -25.17
C THR A 16 -0.37 11.62 -23.94
N PHE A 17 -0.66 12.86 -23.63
CA PHE A 17 -0.37 13.46 -22.34
C PHE A 17 -1.01 12.55 -21.30
N VAL A 18 -0.29 11.56 -20.81
CA VAL A 18 -0.51 11.07 -19.47
C VAL A 18 -0.11 12.27 -18.62
N ALA A 19 -1.07 13.14 -18.34
CA ALA A 19 -0.90 14.18 -17.36
C ALA A 19 -0.42 13.46 -16.11
N VAL A 20 0.85 13.65 -15.74
CA VAL A 20 1.34 13.17 -14.46
C VAL A 20 0.50 13.92 -13.46
N MET A 21 -0.42 13.19 -12.85
CA MET A 21 -1.27 13.77 -11.81
C MET A 21 -0.36 13.95 -10.61
N GLU A 22 -0.05 15.20 -10.30
CA GLU A 22 0.72 15.58 -9.12
C GLU A 22 -0.18 15.41 -7.90
N TYR A 23 0.04 14.34 -7.16
CA TYR A 23 -0.63 14.14 -5.89
C TYR A 23 0.29 14.57 -4.75
N THR A 24 -0.27 15.30 -3.81
CA THR A 24 0.36 15.57 -2.52
C THR A 24 -0.61 15.18 -1.44
N VAL A 25 -0.16 14.42 -0.45
CA VAL A 25 -0.96 14.01 0.71
C VAL A 25 -0.37 14.58 1.99
N ASN A 26 -1.25 14.99 2.90
CA ASN A 26 -0.85 15.56 4.19
C ASN A 26 -0.69 14.47 5.24
N CYS A 27 0.52 14.03 5.44
CA CYS A 27 0.92 13.02 6.40
C CYS A 27 1.14 13.63 7.78
N ASN A 28 0.05 13.92 8.52
CA ASN A 28 0.09 14.49 9.86
C ASN A 28 0.93 15.80 9.94
N GLY A 29 0.65 16.73 9.03
CA GLY A 29 1.35 18.02 8.94
C GLY A 29 2.59 18.03 8.02
N ARG A 30 3.10 16.87 7.61
CA ARG A 30 4.17 16.74 6.61
C ARG A 30 3.58 16.41 5.24
N LEU A 31 3.87 17.24 4.24
CA LEU A 31 3.41 16.99 2.88
C LEU A 31 4.30 15.94 2.20
N LEU A 32 3.67 14.88 1.71
CA LEU A 32 4.32 13.85 0.89
C LEU A 32 3.91 14.04 -0.57
N SER A 33 4.87 14.41 -1.42
CA SER A 33 4.66 14.43 -2.86
C SER A 33 4.68 13.00 -3.42
N LEU A 34 3.69 12.70 -4.25
CA LEU A 34 3.59 11.44 -5.01
C LEU A 34 3.80 11.70 -6.53
N GLU A 35 4.40 12.83 -6.89
CA GLU A 35 4.86 13.12 -8.25
C GLU A 35 5.84 12.04 -8.73
N ALA A 36 6.81 11.70 -7.89
CA ALA A 36 7.60 10.50 -8.04
C ALA A 36 6.99 9.36 -7.23
N PRO A 37 6.85 8.14 -7.78
CA PRO A 37 6.38 7.00 -7.02
C PRO A 37 7.22 6.77 -5.76
N GLN A 38 6.57 6.31 -4.69
CA GLN A 38 7.18 6.07 -3.39
C GLN A 38 7.26 4.58 -3.07
N VAL A 39 8.24 4.20 -2.25
CA VAL A 39 8.35 2.83 -1.74
C VAL A 39 7.92 2.79 -0.28
N MET A 40 6.94 1.95 0.01
CA MET A 40 6.45 1.61 1.34
C MET A 40 7.00 0.25 1.75
N GLY A 41 7.96 0.25 2.66
CA GLY A 41 8.57 -0.98 3.17
C GLY A 41 7.73 -1.63 4.26
N ILE A 42 7.51 -2.93 4.14
CA ILE A 42 6.73 -3.73 5.08
C ILE A 42 7.57 -4.05 6.32
N LEU A 43 7.00 -3.77 7.50
CA LEU A 43 7.50 -4.18 8.81
C LEU A 43 6.39 -4.94 9.54
N ASN A 44 6.41 -6.28 9.46
CA ASN A 44 5.44 -7.13 10.15
C ASN A 44 5.93 -7.51 11.55
N VAL A 45 5.04 -7.37 12.53
CA VAL A 45 5.30 -7.73 13.93
C VAL A 45 4.46 -8.97 14.27
N THR A 46 5.08 -10.15 14.17
CA THR A 46 4.41 -11.44 14.33
C THR A 46 4.32 -11.91 15.80
N PRO A 47 3.42 -12.87 16.14
CA PRO A 47 3.25 -13.39 17.50
C PRO A 47 4.52 -13.97 18.13
N ASP A 48 5.30 -14.72 17.35
CA ASP A 48 6.52 -15.39 17.81
C ASP A 48 7.60 -14.42 18.28
N SER A 49 7.42 -13.17 17.89
CA SER A 49 8.36 -12.09 18.13
C SER A 49 8.35 -11.54 19.56
N PHE A 50 7.35 -11.82 20.41
CA PHE A 50 7.21 -11.17 21.74
C PHE A 50 7.09 -12.12 22.94
N TYR A 51 7.46 -13.40 22.79
CA TYR A 51 7.63 -14.27 23.95
C TYR A 51 8.82 -13.81 24.80
N ALA A 52 8.74 -14.03 26.12
CA ALA A 52 9.67 -13.45 27.09
C ALA A 52 11.17 -13.71 26.76
N ASP A 53 11.48 -14.90 26.24
CA ASP A 53 12.86 -15.32 25.94
C ASP A 53 13.39 -14.79 24.58
N SER A 54 12.49 -14.41 23.65
CA SER A 54 12.83 -13.84 22.32
C SER A 54 12.70 -12.31 22.25
N ARG A 55 12.24 -11.67 23.32
CA ARG A 55 11.86 -10.23 23.33
C ARG A 55 12.98 -9.29 22.86
N LYS A 56 14.22 -9.51 23.36
CA LYS A 56 15.37 -8.67 22.95
C LYS A 56 15.75 -8.85 21.49
N GLN A 57 15.65 -10.07 20.97
CA GLN A 57 15.95 -10.36 19.57
C GLN A 57 14.94 -9.68 18.65
N THR A 58 13.66 -9.72 19.01
CA THR A 58 12.59 -9.08 18.26
C THR A 58 12.68 -7.56 18.26
N GLU A 59 13.01 -6.93 19.40
CA GLU A 59 13.24 -5.49 19.45
C GLU A 59 14.37 -5.10 18.48
N ARG A 60 15.42 -5.90 18.43
CA ARG A 60 16.54 -5.70 17.52
C ARG A 60 16.09 -5.88 16.06
N GLU A 61 15.33 -6.91 15.73
CA GLU A 61 14.84 -7.18 14.38
C GLU A 61 13.92 -6.04 13.87
N VAL A 62 13.04 -5.53 14.73
CA VAL A 62 12.19 -4.37 14.41
C VAL A 62 13.04 -3.13 14.15
N ALA A 63 14.01 -2.86 15.01
CA ALA A 63 14.94 -1.73 14.87
C ALA A 63 15.75 -1.81 13.59
N GLU A 64 16.41 -2.95 13.35
CA GLU A 64 17.22 -3.20 12.15
C GLU A 64 16.36 -3.08 10.88
N ARG A 65 15.15 -3.64 10.87
CA ARG A 65 14.26 -3.57 9.72
C ARG A 65 13.78 -2.14 9.44
N ALA A 66 13.45 -1.36 10.47
CA ALA A 66 13.04 0.03 10.32
C ALA A 66 14.16 0.89 9.70
N VAL A 67 15.39 0.74 10.19
CA VAL A 67 16.58 1.41 9.63
C VAL A 67 16.84 0.96 8.20
N GLN A 68 16.85 -0.36 7.95
CA GLN A 68 17.07 -0.94 6.63
C GLN A 68 16.12 -0.39 5.57
N ILE A 69 14.82 -0.28 5.88
CA ILE A 69 13.83 0.26 4.95
C ILE A 69 14.23 1.65 4.44
N LEU A 70 14.68 2.53 5.35
CA LEU A 70 15.08 3.89 4.99
C LEU A 70 16.43 3.92 4.26
N GLU A 71 17.42 3.13 4.70
CA GLU A 71 18.73 3.03 4.05
C GLU A 71 18.64 2.47 2.63
N GLU A 72 17.71 1.56 2.37
CA GLU A 72 17.41 1.04 1.04
C GLU A 72 16.64 2.01 0.16
N GLY A 73 16.23 3.18 0.68
CA GLY A 73 15.54 4.25 -0.03
C GLY A 73 14.02 4.20 0.04
N GLY A 74 13.47 3.40 0.97
CA GLY A 74 12.04 3.44 1.31
C GLY A 74 11.69 4.78 1.95
N SER A 75 10.52 5.31 1.64
CA SER A 75 10.04 6.61 2.16
C SER A 75 8.96 6.46 3.22
N ILE A 76 8.34 5.29 3.32
CA ILE A 76 7.25 4.97 4.26
C ILE A 76 7.55 3.61 4.89
N ILE A 77 7.38 3.50 6.21
CA ILE A 77 7.42 2.23 6.94
C ILE A 77 5.99 1.83 7.25
N ASP A 78 5.52 0.67 6.75
CA ASP A 78 4.17 0.17 7.01
C ASP A 78 4.22 -0.93 8.08
N VAL A 79 3.75 -0.60 9.27
CA VAL A 79 3.79 -1.47 10.45
C VAL A 79 2.49 -2.26 10.56
N GLY A 80 2.58 -3.59 10.48
CA GLY A 80 1.43 -4.49 10.63
C GLY A 80 1.62 -5.48 11.78
N ALA A 81 0.63 -5.59 12.67
CA ALA A 81 0.65 -6.50 13.83
C ALA A 81 -0.33 -7.68 13.71
N CYS A 82 -1.15 -7.68 12.66
CA CYS A 82 -2.07 -8.76 12.33
C CYS A 82 -1.69 -9.39 10.99
N SER A 83 -1.72 -10.73 10.92
CA SER A 83 -1.60 -11.40 9.63
C SER A 83 -2.97 -11.45 8.96
N THR A 84 -3.04 -10.94 7.73
CA THR A 84 -4.25 -11.06 6.88
C THR A 84 -4.19 -12.27 5.95
N ARG A 85 -3.17 -13.14 6.11
CA ARG A 85 -3.01 -14.36 5.29
C ARG A 85 -4.13 -15.36 5.61
N PRO A 86 -4.65 -16.08 4.60
CA PRO A 86 -5.59 -17.18 4.84
C PRO A 86 -5.02 -18.20 5.84
N GLY A 87 -5.83 -18.56 6.85
CA GLY A 87 -5.43 -19.53 7.87
C GLY A 87 -4.63 -18.98 9.07
N SER A 88 -4.34 -17.68 9.11
CA SER A 88 -3.73 -17.08 10.29
C SER A 88 -4.72 -17.04 11.47
N GLU A 89 -4.21 -17.25 12.69
CA GLU A 89 -5.04 -17.11 13.89
C GLU A 89 -5.49 -15.65 14.09
N PRO A 90 -6.75 -15.44 14.50
CA PRO A 90 -7.25 -14.11 14.78
C PRO A 90 -6.52 -13.48 15.98
N VAL A 91 -5.98 -12.29 15.78
CA VAL A 91 -5.38 -11.48 16.85
C VAL A 91 -6.46 -10.63 17.48
N SER A 92 -6.56 -10.59 18.82
CA SER A 92 -7.47 -9.70 19.53
C SER A 92 -7.06 -8.23 19.34
N GLU A 93 -8.01 -7.30 19.51
CA GLU A 93 -7.71 -5.86 19.42
C GLU A 93 -6.70 -5.42 20.51
N ALA A 94 -6.81 -5.98 21.72
CA ALA A 94 -5.89 -5.68 22.80
C ALA A 94 -4.46 -6.16 22.48
N GLU A 95 -4.32 -7.33 21.88
CA GLU A 95 -3.04 -7.88 21.50
C GLU A 95 -2.42 -7.12 20.34
N GLU A 96 -3.21 -6.74 19.32
CA GLU A 96 -2.76 -5.87 18.24
C GLU A 96 -2.26 -4.52 18.78
N ALA A 97 -3.02 -3.91 19.71
CA ALA A 97 -2.63 -2.67 20.36
C ALA A 97 -1.28 -2.79 21.09
N ASP A 98 -1.07 -3.87 21.85
CA ASP A 98 0.17 -4.09 22.59
C ASP A 98 1.37 -4.28 21.65
N ARG A 99 1.23 -5.08 20.60
CA ARG A 99 2.26 -5.29 19.56
C ARG A 99 2.62 -3.98 18.86
N LEU A 100 1.62 -3.20 18.44
CA LEU A 100 1.85 -1.93 17.78
C LEU A 100 2.51 -0.90 18.70
N ARG A 101 2.09 -0.78 19.97
CA ARG A 101 2.75 0.11 20.94
C ARG A 101 4.23 -0.19 21.07
N ARG A 102 4.60 -1.45 21.20
CA ARG A 102 6.01 -1.86 21.29
C ARG A 102 6.76 -1.55 20.01
N ALA A 103 6.25 -1.97 18.87
CA ALA A 103 6.91 -1.74 17.58
C ALA A 103 7.07 -0.24 17.27
N LEU A 104 6.01 0.55 17.46
CA LEU A 104 6.04 1.99 17.19
C LEU A 104 6.97 2.74 18.15
N THR A 105 7.07 2.31 19.41
CA THR A 105 8.06 2.86 20.35
C THR A 105 9.48 2.65 19.83
N ILE A 106 9.79 1.46 19.31
CA ILE A 106 11.10 1.15 18.74
C ILE A 106 11.33 1.98 17.48
N VAL A 107 10.38 1.98 16.55
CA VAL A 107 10.49 2.73 15.29
C VAL A 107 10.71 4.23 15.56
N ARG A 108 9.98 4.83 16.50
CA ARG A 108 10.13 6.25 16.85
C ARG A 108 11.46 6.55 17.53
N ARG A 109 12.02 5.61 18.28
CA ARG A 109 13.37 5.75 18.86
C ARG A 109 14.47 5.68 17.82
N GLU A 110 14.41 4.70 16.91
CA GLU A 110 15.48 4.45 15.94
C GLU A 110 15.42 5.37 14.73
N VAL A 111 14.22 5.70 14.25
CA VAL A 111 14.00 6.51 13.04
C VAL A 111 12.88 7.53 13.27
N PRO A 112 13.08 8.53 14.14
CA PRO A 112 12.04 9.47 14.60
C PRO A 112 11.36 10.23 13.45
N GLU A 113 12.09 10.53 12.39
CA GLU A 113 11.62 11.31 11.24
C GLU A 113 10.92 10.45 10.16
N ALA A 114 10.84 9.13 10.36
CA ALA A 114 10.20 8.25 9.38
C ALA A 114 8.70 8.53 9.24
N LEU A 115 8.20 8.54 8.01
CA LEU A 115 6.78 8.45 7.76
C LEU A 115 6.31 7.02 8.07
N VAL A 116 5.44 6.90 9.05
CA VAL A 116 4.90 5.62 9.49
C VAL A 116 3.47 5.48 9.03
N SER A 117 3.20 4.39 8.31
CA SER A 117 1.88 3.85 8.01
C SER A 117 1.58 2.71 8.98
N VAL A 118 0.33 2.52 9.35
CA VAL A 118 -0.09 1.36 10.15
C VAL A 118 -1.16 0.58 9.41
N ASP A 119 -0.90 -0.72 9.23
CA ASP A 119 -1.82 -1.69 8.63
C ASP A 119 -2.81 -2.16 9.71
N THR A 120 -4.01 -1.61 9.70
CA THR A 120 -5.10 -1.98 10.61
C THR A 120 -6.47 -1.68 10.02
N PHE A 121 -7.43 -2.56 10.35
CA PHE A 121 -8.85 -2.40 10.02
C PHE A 121 -9.71 -1.98 11.23
N ARG A 122 -9.07 -1.70 12.39
CA ARG A 122 -9.75 -1.39 13.65
C ARG A 122 -9.70 0.10 13.97
N PRO A 123 -10.87 0.76 14.12
CA PRO A 123 -10.93 2.21 14.34
C PRO A 123 -10.21 2.67 15.62
N ASN A 124 -10.31 1.90 16.72
CA ASN A 124 -9.64 2.29 17.97
C ASN A 124 -8.12 2.17 17.86
N ILE A 125 -7.63 1.17 17.12
CA ILE A 125 -6.20 1.04 16.80
C ILE A 125 -5.75 2.22 15.95
N ALA A 126 -6.49 2.56 14.88
CA ALA A 126 -6.18 3.71 14.04
C ALA A 126 -6.06 5.00 14.87
N ARG A 127 -7.00 5.24 15.80
CA ARG A 127 -6.93 6.38 16.70
C ARG A 127 -5.67 6.34 17.57
N MET A 128 -5.43 5.24 18.25
CA MET A 128 -4.29 5.08 19.16
C MET A 128 -2.96 5.31 18.44
N VAL A 129 -2.75 4.74 17.25
CA VAL A 129 -1.47 4.88 16.55
C VAL A 129 -1.24 6.28 16.01
N VAL A 130 -2.31 7.02 15.67
CA VAL A 130 -2.19 8.41 15.23
C VAL A 130 -1.98 9.35 16.42
N GLU A 131 -2.81 9.26 17.46
CA GLU A 131 -2.79 10.18 18.60
C GLU A 131 -1.56 9.96 19.50
N ASP A 132 -1.19 8.69 19.80
CA ASP A 132 -0.12 8.38 20.76
C ASP A 132 1.26 8.28 20.09
N PHE A 133 1.34 7.89 18.81
CA PHE A 133 2.61 7.61 18.12
C PHE A 133 2.83 8.46 16.86
N GLY A 134 1.88 9.32 16.49
CA GLY A 134 2.02 10.16 15.30
C GLY A 134 2.08 9.36 14.00
N ALA A 135 1.37 8.23 13.90
CA ALA A 135 1.24 7.52 12.64
C ALA A 135 0.67 8.47 11.57
N ALA A 136 1.31 8.48 10.42
CA ALA A 136 1.05 9.46 9.39
C ALA A 136 0.04 8.99 8.34
N ILE A 137 -0.19 7.68 8.23
CA ILE A 137 -1.07 7.03 7.24
C ILE A 137 -1.77 5.85 7.91
N ILE A 138 -3.04 5.63 7.60
CA ILE A 138 -3.75 4.39 7.95
C ILE A 138 -3.94 3.56 6.67
N ASN A 139 -3.41 2.34 6.70
CA ASN A 139 -3.52 1.36 5.63
C ASN A 139 -4.56 0.31 6.02
N ASP A 140 -5.75 0.36 5.42
CA ASP A 140 -6.85 -0.57 5.72
C ASP A 140 -7.01 -1.61 4.62
N VAL A 141 -6.43 -2.77 4.84
CA VAL A 141 -6.59 -3.95 3.95
C VAL A 141 -7.88 -4.74 4.26
N GLY A 142 -8.70 -4.23 5.17
CA GLY A 142 -9.95 -4.83 5.63
C GLY A 142 -9.74 -6.03 6.56
N ALA A 143 -10.81 -6.40 7.27
CA ALA A 143 -10.79 -7.53 8.18
C ALA A 143 -10.53 -8.86 7.43
N PRO A 144 -9.73 -9.79 8.01
CA PRO A 144 -9.61 -11.15 7.51
C PRO A 144 -10.99 -11.84 7.42
N ALA A 145 -11.14 -12.76 6.47
CA ALA A 145 -12.43 -13.43 6.22
C ALA A 145 -12.98 -14.24 7.41
N ASN A 146 -12.10 -14.66 8.33
CA ASN A 146 -12.43 -15.40 9.54
C ASN A 146 -12.78 -14.50 10.75
N VAL A 147 -12.67 -13.19 10.62
CA VAL A 147 -13.10 -12.24 11.65
C VAL A 147 -14.55 -11.86 11.37
N GLN A 148 -15.46 -12.38 12.19
CA GLN A 148 -16.87 -11.99 12.15
C GLN A 148 -17.02 -10.55 12.62
N HIS A 149 -17.05 -9.63 11.68
CA HIS A 149 -17.63 -8.31 11.88
C HIS A 149 -18.96 -8.26 11.13
N SER A 150 -19.95 -7.59 11.71
CA SER A 150 -21.04 -7.03 10.92
C SER A 150 -20.40 -6.03 9.95
N ALA A 151 -19.97 -6.53 8.79
CA ALA A 151 -19.01 -5.89 7.87
C ALA A 151 -19.34 -4.43 7.53
N GLY A 152 -20.63 -4.07 7.44
CA GLY A 152 -21.06 -2.71 7.19
C GLY A 152 -20.77 -1.73 8.33
N ASN A 153 -20.95 -2.13 9.60
CA ASN A 153 -20.79 -1.21 10.74
C ASN A 153 -19.32 -0.93 11.08
N ALA A 154 -18.44 -1.94 10.96
CA ALA A 154 -17.01 -1.78 11.26
C ALA A 154 -16.33 -0.86 10.23
N GLN A 155 -16.61 -1.06 8.93
CA GLN A 155 -16.09 -0.22 7.85
C GLN A 155 -16.57 1.23 7.97
N HIS A 156 -17.86 1.46 8.22
CA HIS A 156 -18.38 2.81 8.48
C HIS A 156 -17.77 3.47 9.72
N SER A 157 -17.43 2.68 10.75
CA SER A 157 -16.73 3.19 11.94
C SER A 157 -15.29 3.59 11.62
N MET A 158 -14.58 2.82 10.77
CA MET A 158 -13.24 3.18 10.29
C MET A 158 -13.30 4.48 9.47
N PHE A 159 -14.22 4.61 8.52
CA PHE A 159 -14.36 5.81 7.70
C PHE A 159 -14.61 7.08 8.53
N ARG A 160 -15.48 6.99 9.56
CA ARG A 160 -15.69 8.10 10.51
C ARG A 160 -14.42 8.41 11.33
N MET A 161 -13.67 7.38 11.72
CA MET A 161 -12.46 7.57 12.49
C MET A 161 -11.38 8.29 11.68
N VAL A 162 -11.05 7.80 10.49
CA VAL A 162 -9.99 8.41 9.66
C VAL A 162 -10.36 9.83 9.21
N SER A 163 -11.65 10.09 8.94
CA SER A 163 -12.13 11.45 8.63
C SER A 163 -11.95 12.44 9.79
N ARG A 164 -11.97 11.96 11.05
CA ARG A 164 -11.67 12.79 12.25
C ARG A 164 -10.18 12.97 12.48
N LEU A 165 -9.39 11.97 12.16
CA LEU A 165 -7.95 11.99 12.37
C LEU A 165 -7.22 12.85 11.32
N HIS A 166 -7.85 13.12 10.17
CA HIS A 166 -7.30 13.92 9.07
C HIS A 166 -5.93 13.44 8.55
N VAL A 167 -5.68 12.13 8.61
CA VAL A 167 -4.50 11.49 8.01
C VAL A 167 -4.87 10.77 6.71
N PRO A 168 -3.93 10.59 5.77
CA PRO A 168 -4.17 9.80 4.57
C PRO A 168 -4.69 8.42 4.90
N TYR A 169 -5.69 8.00 4.14
CA TYR A 169 -6.31 6.70 4.28
C TYR A 169 -6.14 5.88 3.00
N ILE A 170 -5.58 4.70 3.13
CA ILE A 170 -5.45 3.74 2.05
C ILE A 170 -6.64 2.80 2.12
N TYR A 171 -7.49 2.86 1.10
CA TYR A 171 -8.63 1.97 0.94
C TYR A 171 -8.32 0.88 -0.07
N MET A 172 -8.43 -0.39 0.36
CA MET A 172 -8.25 -1.56 -0.49
C MET A 172 -9.60 -2.12 -0.95
N SER A 173 -9.79 -2.21 -2.27
CA SER A 173 -10.95 -2.86 -2.87
C SER A 173 -10.80 -4.39 -2.88
N ARG A 174 -11.93 -5.09 -2.68
CA ARG A 174 -12.04 -6.55 -2.81
C ARG A 174 -12.72 -6.99 -4.10
N GLY A 175 -12.97 -6.07 -5.03
CA GLY A 175 -13.56 -6.39 -6.34
C GLY A 175 -12.72 -7.44 -7.09
N ALA A 176 -13.36 -8.43 -7.69
CA ALA A 176 -12.70 -9.50 -8.41
C ALA A 176 -12.23 -9.10 -9.81
N THR A 177 -12.95 -8.17 -10.44
CA THR A 177 -12.65 -7.62 -11.76
C THR A 177 -12.29 -6.13 -11.67
N MET A 178 -11.61 -5.58 -12.68
CA MET A 178 -11.28 -4.14 -12.70
C MET A 178 -12.54 -3.27 -12.64
N ARG A 179 -13.64 -3.68 -13.29
CA ARG A 179 -14.92 -2.97 -13.21
C ARG A 179 -15.44 -2.90 -11.78
N GLU A 180 -15.40 -4.02 -11.05
CA GLU A 180 -15.83 -4.06 -9.64
C GLU A 180 -14.92 -3.22 -8.75
N VAL A 181 -13.60 -3.28 -8.96
CA VAL A 181 -12.62 -2.45 -8.26
C VAL A 181 -12.93 -0.96 -8.45
N LEU A 182 -13.18 -0.53 -9.68
CA LEU A 182 -13.49 0.88 -9.99
C LEU A 182 -14.80 1.34 -9.35
N LEU A 183 -15.86 0.53 -9.44
CA LEU A 183 -17.16 0.86 -8.86
C LEU A 183 -17.11 0.92 -7.33
N ASP A 184 -16.42 -0.02 -6.71
CA ASP A 184 -16.23 -0.10 -5.27
C ASP A 184 -15.41 1.10 -4.76
N CYS A 185 -14.24 1.36 -5.37
CA CYS A 185 -13.43 2.52 -5.04
C CYS A 185 -14.19 3.84 -5.24
N ALA A 186 -14.90 4.02 -6.35
CA ALA A 186 -15.65 5.25 -6.62
C ALA A 186 -16.70 5.51 -5.53
N LYS A 187 -17.46 4.47 -5.15
CA LYS A 187 -18.49 4.55 -4.10
C LYS A 187 -17.90 4.92 -2.74
N VAL A 188 -16.79 4.27 -2.36
CA VAL A 188 -16.15 4.52 -1.07
C VAL A 188 -15.48 5.89 -1.03
N VAL A 189 -14.84 6.31 -2.10
CA VAL A 189 -14.24 7.64 -2.22
C VAL A 189 -15.28 8.74 -2.09
N ASP A 190 -16.43 8.61 -2.76
CA ASP A 190 -17.54 9.57 -2.65
C ASP A 190 -18.04 9.66 -1.19
N TYR A 191 -18.22 8.51 -0.54
CA TYR A 191 -18.62 8.46 0.87
C TYR A 191 -17.59 9.09 1.81
N LEU A 192 -16.30 8.78 1.66
CA LEU A 192 -15.22 9.37 2.44
C LEU A 192 -15.13 10.89 2.27
N ARG A 193 -15.26 11.37 1.01
CA ARG A 193 -15.28 12.80 0.70
C ARG A 193 -16.48 13.52 1.32
N SER A 194 -17.65 12.88 1.36
CA SER A 194 -18.84 13.44 2.02
C SER A 194 -18.64 13.64 3.52
N MET A 195 -17.72 12.89 4.15
CA MET A 195 -17.33 13.05 5.55
C MET A 195 -16.11 13.98 5.76
N GLY A 196 -15.60 14.60 4.69
CA GLY A 196 -14.47 15.53 4.75
C GLY A 196 -13.09 14.90 4.64
N GLN A 197 -12.98 13.59 4.38
CA GLN A 197 -11.68 12.95 4.11
C GLN A 197 -11.11 13.43 2.78
N LYS A 198 -9.94 14.06 2.82
CA LYS A 198 -9.29 14.66 1.64
C LYS A 198 -8.25 13.74 1.02
N ASP A 199 -7.36 13.21 1.85
CA ASP A 199 -6.21 12.41 1.44
C ASP A 199 -6.59 10.93 1.39
N ILE A 200 -6.93 10.45 0.19
CA ILE A 200 -7.37 9.08 -0.06
C ILE A 200 -6.41 8.45 -1.08
N ILE A 201 -5.94 7.26 -0.76
CA ILE A 201 -5.13 6.40 -1.63
C ILE A 201 -5.94 5.13 -1.89
N ILE A 202 -5.93 4.63 -3.11
CA ILE A 202 -6.70 3.44 -3.49
C ILE A 202 -5.77 2.27 -3.79
N ASP A 203 -6.17 1.06 -3.35
CA ASP A 203 -5.45 -0.20 -3.61
C ASP A 203 -6.42 -1.18 -4.32
N PRO A 204 -6.07 -1.75 -5.48
CA PRO A 204 -6.90 -2.74 -6.17
C PRO A 204 -7.01 -4.08 -5.43
N GLY A 205 -6.23 -4.31 -4.38
CA GLY A 205 -6.33 -5.49 -3.52
C GLY A 205 -5.83 -6.78 -4.17
N PHE A 206 -4.66 -6.77 -4.79
CA PHE A 206 -4.03 -7.98 -5.30
C PHE A 206 -3.87 -9.05 -4.21
N GLY A 207 -4.25 -10.31 -4.53
CA GLY A 207 -4.15 -11.44 -3.59
C GLY A 207 -5.27 -11.52 -2.55
N PHE A 208 -6.21 -10.58 -2.53
CA PHE A 208 -7.36 -10.58 -1.62
C PHE A 208 -8.64 -10.98 -2.35
N GLY A 209 -9.09 -12.24 -2.14
CA GLY A 209 -10.35 -12.75 -2.69
C GLY A 209 -10.38 -12.90 -4.22
N LYS A 210 -9.25 -12.79 -4.90
CA LYS A 210 -9.12 -12.94 -6.36
C LYS A 210 -8.45 -14.26 -6.72
N THR A 211 -8.90 -14.90 -7.82
CA THR A 211 -8.18 -16.02 -8.42
C THR A 211 -6.87 -15.56 -9.06
N LEU A 212 -6.06 -16.50 -9.52
CA LEU A 212 -4.83 -16.20 -10.25
C LEU A 212 -5.12 -15.35 -11.48
N GLU A 213 -6.08 -15.77 -12.31
CA GLU A 213 -6.48 -15.10 -13.54
C GLU A 213 -7.01 -13.70 -13.27
N GLN A 214 -7.88 -13.54 -12.26
CA GLN A 214 -8.44 -12.25 -11.87
C GLN A 214 -7.35 -11.26 -11.42
N ASN A 215 -6.34 -11.72 -10.69
CA ASN A 215 -5.20 -10.86 -10.33
C ASN A 215 -4.47 -10.36 -11.58
N TYR A 216 -4.25 -11.20 -12.59
CA TYR A 216 -3.59 -10.79 -13.83
C TYR A 216 -4.49 -9.91 -14.72
N GLU A 217 -5.79 -10.16 -14.77
CA GLU A 217 -6.76 -9.28 -15.45
C GLU A 217 -6.78 -7.87 -14.83
N VAL A 218 -6.81 -7.78 -13.49
CA VAL A 218 -6.74 -6.50 -12.78
C VAL A 218 -5.39 -5.82 -13.04
N MET A 219 -4.28 -6.54 -13.03
CA MET A 219 -2.96 -5.99 -13.36
C MET A 219 -2.90 -5.50 -14.81
N ALA A 220 -3.45 -6.26 -15.76
CA ALA A 220 -3.49 -5.88 -17.17
C ALA A 220 -4.28 -4.59 -17.42
N ALA A 221 -5.27 -4.28 -16.59
CA ALA A 221 -6.15 -3.12 -16.70
C ALA A 221 -5.88 -2.02 -15.64
N LEU A 222 -4.76 -2.09 -14.89
CA LEU A 222 -4.48 -1.23 -13.73
C LEU A 222 -4.53 0.27 -14.06
N GLU A 223 -4.11 0.67 -15.26
CA GLU A 223 -4.13 2.06 -15.72
C GLU A 223 -5.55 2.68 -15.72
N GLN A 224 -6.61 1.88 -15.79
CA GLN A 224 -7.98 2.38 -15.71
C GLN A 224 -8.29 3.03 -14.35
N MET A 225 -7.59 2.66 -13.26
CA MET A 225 -7.77 3.29 -11.96
C MET A 225 -7.40 4.78 -11.94
N GLN A 226 -6.59 5.25 -12.89
CA GLN A 226 -6.27 6.67 -13.03
C GLN A 226 -7.51 7.54 -13.32
N MET A 227 -8.62 6.94 -13.80
CA MET A 227 -9.90 7.64 -13.98
C MET A 227 -10.45 8.22 -12.67
N LEU A 228 -10.13 7.61 -11.53
CA LEU A 228 -10.56 8.09 -10.20
C LEU A 228 -9.76 9.30 -9.72
N LYS A 229 -8.68 9.67 -10.43
CA LYS A 229 -7.81 10.80 -10.08
C LYS A 229 -7.35 10.77 -8.62
N LEU A 230 -6.86 9.62 -8.19
CA LEU A 230 -6.31 9.35 -6.86
C LEU A 230 -5.00 8.58 -6.96
N PRO A 231 -4.10 8.72 -5.97
CA PRO A 231 -2.90 7.89 -5.89
C PRO A 231 -3.27 6.40 -5.79
N ILE A 232 -2.49 5.56 -6.48
CA ILE A 232 -2.69 4.11 -6.50
C ILE A 232 -1.55 3.45 -5.73
N LEU A 233 -1.89 2.68 -4.68
CA LEU A 233 -0.97 1.78 -4.02
C LEU A 233 -1.06 0.40 -4.66
N VAL A 234 0.09 -0.24 -4.87
CA VAL A 234 0.19 -1.62 -5.36
C VAL A 234 1.03 -2.45 -4.41
N GLY A 235 0.41 -3.50 -3.85
CA GLY A 235 1.05 -4.45 -2.94
C GLY A 235 1.01 -5.87 -3.51
N ILE A 236 2.02 -6.26 -4.29
CA ILE A 236 2.12 -7.59 -4.93
C ILE A 236 3.29 -8.43 -4.42
N SER A 237 4.19 -7.82 -3.64
CA SER A 237 5.42 -8.43 -3.19
C SER A 237 5.19 -9.78 -2.51
N ARG A 238 5.81 -10.83 -3.05
CA ARG A 238 5.79 -12.21 -2.55
C ARG A 238 4.39 -12.83 -2.44
N LYS A 239 3.40 -12.32 -3.21
CA LYS A 239 2.02 -12.84 -3.19
C LYS A 239 1.82 -14.07 -4.08
N SER A 240 0.76 -14.82 -3.78
CA SER A 240 0.41 -16.08 -4.46
C SER A 240 0.28 -15.93 -5.98
N MET A 241 -0.19 -14.80 -6.47
CA MET A 241 -0.25 -14.56 -7.91
C MET A 241 1.12 -14.72 -8.61
N ILE A 242 2.22 -14.55 -7.90
CA ILE A 242 3.57 -14.72 -8.44
C ILE A 242 4.03 -16.17 -8.27
N PHE A 243 4.05 -16.66 -7.03
CA PHE A 243 4.62 -17.99 -6.77
C PHE A 243 3.77 -19.13 -7.35
N SER A 244 2.44 -18.97 -7.45
CA SER A 244 1.58 -19.97 -8.09
C SER A 244 1.79 -20.01 -9.61
N LEU A 245 1.98 -18.85 -10.27
CA LEU A 245 2.24 -18.82 -11.71
C LEU A 245 3.62 -19.40 -12.07
N LEU A 246 4.62 -19.09 -11.23
CA LEU A 246 6.01 -19.49 -11.48
C LEU A 246 6.35 -20.86 -10.87
N GLU A 247 5.36 -21.54 -10.25
CA GLU A 247 5.53 -22.84 -9.60
C GLU A 247 6.72 -22.86 -8.61
N THR A 248 6.81 -21.80 -7.77
CA THR A 248 7.90 -21.57 -6.83
C THR A 248 7.38 -21.22 -5.44
N GLU A 249 8.28 -20.91 -4.51
CA GLU A 249 7.93 -20.46 -3.16
C GLU A 249 7.95 -18.93 -3.02
N ALA A 250 7.24 -18.40 -2.03
CA ALA A 250 7.16 -16.95 -1.78
C ALA A 250 8.54 -16.28 -1.61
N ALA A 251 9.52 -16.99 -1.01
CA ALA A 251 10.87 -16.50 -0.81
C ALA A 251 11.66 -16.33 -2.13
N GLN A 252 11.28 -17.06 -3.18
CA GLN A 252 11.99 -17.07 -4.48
C GLN A 252 11.32 -16.16 -5.53
N THR A 253 10.36 -15.34 -5.13
CA THR A 253 9.55 -14.52 -6.06
C THR A 253 10.13 -13.14 -6.35
N LEU A 254 11.34 -12.83 -5.95
CA LEU A 254 11.94 -11.50 -6.13
C LEU A 254 11.89 -11.05 -7.59
N ASN A 255 12.31 -11.89 -8.53
CA ASN A 255 12.29 -11.57 -9.96
C ASN A 255 10.86 -11.27 -10.48
N GLY A 256 9.88 -12.11 -10.12
CA GLY A 256 8.48 -11.89 -10.48
C GLY A 256 7.88 -10.63 -9.83
N THR A 257 8.26 -10.36 -8.57
CA THR A 257 7.88 -9.12 -7.87
C THR A 257 8.43 -7.89 -8.59
N THR A 258 9.71 -7.90 -8.99
CA THR A 258 10.37 -6.81 -9.71
C THR A 258 9.71 -6.56 -11.07
N ALA A 259 9.42 -7.61 -11.82
CA ALA A 259 8.74 -7.51 -13.12
C ALA A 259 7.36 -6.88 -12.97
N LEU A 260 6.53 -7.33 -12.02
CA LEU A 260 5.18 -6.80 -11.81
C LEU A 260 5.19 -5.40 -11.18
N ASN A 261 6.14 -5.07 -10.32
CA ASN A 261 6.33 -3.71 -9.81
C ASN A 261 6.64 -2.73 -10.95
N THR A 262 7.52 -3.12 -11.89
CA THR A 262 7.84 -2.32 -13.07
C THR A 262 6.59 -2.09 -13.94
N ILE A 263 5.80 -3.13 -14.18
CA ILE A 263 4.53 -3.03 -14.92
C ILE A 263 3.55 -2.10 -14.18
N ALA A 264 3.40 -2.25 -12.87
CA ALA A 264 2.52 -1.40 -12.06
C ALA A 264 2.91 0.09 -12.16
N LEU A 265 4.21 0.40 -12.08
CA LEU A 265 4.73 1.77 -12.24
C LEU A 265 4.45 2.35 -13.62
N LEU A 266 4.60 1.55 -14.67
CA LEU A 266 4.27 1.97 -16.04
C LEU A 266 2.78 2.23 -16.21
N LYS A 267 1.93 1.53 -15.45
CA LYS A 267 0.47 1.67 -15.42
C LYS A 267 -0.05 2.70 -14.40
N GLY A 268 0.84 3.43 -13.73
CA GLY A 268 0.47 4.60 -12.91
C GLY A 268 0.42 4.34 -11.40
N ALA A 269 1.01 3.26 -10.90
CA ALA A 269 1.18 3.09 -9.45
C ALA A 269 1.98 4.25 -8.85
N SER A 270 1.47 4.83 -7.76
CA SER A 270 2.08 5.93 -7.01
C SER A 270 2.85 5.44 -5.79
N ILE A 271 2.49 4.26 -5.24
CA ILE A 271 3.15 3.67 -4.09
C ILE A 271 3.32 2.16 -4.35
N LEU A 272 4.52 1.65 -4.14
CA LEU A 272 4.81 0.22 -4.11
C LEU A 272 4.97 -0.24 -2.65
N ARG A 273 4.09 -1.15 -2.19
CA ARG A 273 4.18 -1.77 -0.86
C ARG A 273 4.92 -3.10 -0.95
N VAL A 274 6.12 -3.18 -0.38
CA VAL A 274 7.06 -4.26 -0.66
C VAL A 274 7.83 -4.76 0.56
N HIS A 275 8.32 -6.01 0.47
CA HIS A 275 9.34 -6.56 1.37
C HIS A 275 10.75 -6.16 0.91
N ASP A 276 10.99 -6.13 -0.40
CA ASP A 276 12.28 -5.95 -1.06
C ASP A 276 12.39 -4.49 -1.53
N VAL A 277 12.84 -3.61 -0.60
CA VAL A 277 12.77 -2.16 -0.77
C VAL A 277 13.75 -1.67 -1.83
N ARG A 278 15.01 -2.13 -1.78
CA ARG A 278 16.05 -1.73 -2.73
C ARG A 278 15.62 -1.99 -4.17
N GLU A 279 15.13 -3.19 -4.44
CA GLU A 279 14.71 -3.62 -5.78
C GLU A 279 13.50 -2.81 -6.27
N ALA A 280 12.59 -2.43 -5.37
CA ALA A 280 11.47 -1.55 -5.71
C ALA A 280 11.94 -0.12 -6.04
N VAL A 281 12.94 0.41 -5.33
CA VAL A 281 13.58 1.70 -5.64
C VAL A 281 14.28 1.64 -7.00
N GLU A 282 14.94 0.54 -7.32
CA GLU A 282 15.54 0.33 -8.64
C GLU A 282 14.49 0.32 -9.76
N CYS A 283 13.35 -0.33 -9.55
CA CYS A 283 12.22 -0.28 -10.50
C CYS A 283 11.77 1.17 -10.76
N ILE A 284 11.66 2.00 -9.71
CA ILE A 284 11.28 3.40 -9.84
C ILE A 284 12.34 4.17 -10.64
N ARG A 285 13.62 3.97 -10.36
CA ARG A 285 14.71 4.63 -11.10
C ARG A 285 14.69 4.27 -12.58
N ILE A 286 14.51 2.98 -12.91
CA ILE A 286 14.44 2.48 -14.29
C ILE A 286 13.23 3.07 -15.01
N THR A 287 12.04 3.02 -14.39
CA THR A 287 10.82 3.56 -15.04
C THR A 287 10.85 5.07 -15.20
N LYS A 288 11.50 5.79 -14.28
CA LYS A 288 11.74 7.24 -14.40
C LYS A 288 12.63 7.53 -15.61
N ALA A 289 13.71 6.79 -15.80
CA ALA A 289 14.61 6.95 -16.95
C ALA A 289 13.90 6.69 -18.27
N LEU A 290 13.01 5.67 -18.32
CA LEU A 290 12.19 5.38 -19.51
C LEU A 290 11.21 6.51 -19.87
N LYS A 291 10.72 7.25 -18.89
CA LYS A 291 9.81 8.40 -19.10
C LYS A 291 10.54 9.68 -19.46
N GLY A 292 11.89 9.68 -19.49
CA GLY A 292 12.72 10.85 -19.86
C GLY A 292 12.71 11.97 -18.82
N ARG A 293 12.57 11.61 -17.56
CA ARG A 293 12.48 12.55 -16.43
C ARG A 293 13.51 12.27 -15.35
#